data_c2586138af6f4c0b5899339976f21b31
#
_entry.id   c2586138af6f4c0b5899339976f21b31
#
_cell.length_a   1.000
_cell.length_b   1.000
_cell.length_c   1.000
_cell.angle_alpha   90.00
_cell.angle_beta   90.00
_cell.angle_gamma   90.00
#
_symmetry.space_group_name_H-M   'P 1'
#
loop_
_entity.id
_entity.type
_entity.pdbx_description
1 polymer ?
#
loop_
_entity_poly.entity_id
_entity_poly.type
_entity_poly.pdbx_seq_one_letter_code
_entity_poly.pdbx_strand_id
1 'polypeptide(L)'
;MKKSLIFAGLYLSALFVFSHETINGYKSGPDRAISFPDTEDYLTISSDLHTHSVFSDGHVWPNIRVAEALKDNLDSIAITEHLEYQPHTKYIPNIDRNDAYKEALEAAADSDLIVISGSEITREMPPGHLNAVFINDANDLFNLDRTKLPEAQQLIKQALGDAELDEDDRVVGEIYALGNLWSPVEALTAAKKQGAFVFWNHPMWSSQARDGIAKLSDMHKLFIQNDLMQGIEIVNTRTYSEEAFRIALDNNLTLIGTSDVHNLIEWDYDSTQEEHRPVTLVLAKERTKESIREALFDRRTVVFFKHRLIGKAENLNPLLKSIINITSNGYQSNSEILRIDIENNSSSNMVLQNLSEVNFANSDDLIHLPKNGKVSLS
;
A
#
# COMPACT_ATOMS: atom_id res chain seq x y z
N MET A 1 -39.45 66.23 -28.86
CA MET A 1 -38.09 65.71 -29.02
C MET A 1 -37.77 64.83 -27.82
N LYS A 2 -37.88 63.51 -27.91
CA LYS A 2 -37.59 62.57 -26.83
C LYS A 2 -36.19 62.00 -27.11
N LYS A 3 -35.24 62.20 -26.17
CA LYS A 3 -33.91 61.61 -26.21
C LYS A 3 -34.01 60.21 -25.53
N SER A 4 -33.75 59.15 -26.31
CA SER A 4 -33.59 57.82 -25.79
C SER A 4 -32.15 57.64 -25.30
N LEU A 5 -31.99 57.36 -24.01
CA LEU A 5 -30.73 56.85 -23.44
C LEU A 5 -30.67 55.35 -23.65
N ILE A 6 -29.64 54.90 -24.36
CA ILE A 6 -29.29 53.48 -24.47
C ILE A 6 -28.36 53.15 -23.30
N PHE A 7 -28.82 52.35 -22.34
CA PHE A 7 -28.00 51.73 -21.32
C PHE A 7 -27.35 50.47 -21.90
N ALA A 8 -26.04 50.54 -22.15
CA ALA A 8 -25.26 49.36 -22.45
C ALA A 8 -24.92 48.64 -21.10
N GLY A 9 -25.64 47.58 -20.82
CA GLY A 9 -25.33 46.73 -19.67
C GLY A 9 -24.08 45.90 -19.97
N LEU A 10 -22.99 46.16 -19.29
CA LEU A 10 -21.84 45.24 -19.22
C LEU A 10 -22.28 44.07 -18.35
N TYR A 11 -22.48 42.92 -18.96
CA TYR A 11 -22.52 41.64 -18.26
C TYR A 11 -21.08 41.25 -17.90
N LEU A 12 -20.69 41.53 -16.66
CA LEU A 12 -19.51 40.87 -16.06
C LEU A 12 -19.93 39.47 -15.66
N SER A 13 -19.65 38.48 -16.54
CA SER A 13 -19.68 37.10 -16.15
C SER A 13 -18.51 36.84 -15.21
N ALA A 14 -18.77 36.89 -13.89
CA ALA A 14 -17.84 36.38 -12.92
C ALA A 14 -17.78 34.84 -13.17
N LEU A 15 -16.75 34.41 -13.86
CA LEU A 15 -16.30 33.03 -13.80
C LEU A 15 -15.86 32.79 -12.34
N PHE A 16 -16.75 32.20 -11.55
CA PHE A 16 -16.33 31.52 -10.34
C PHE A 16 -15.48 30.33 -10.79
N VAL A 17 -14.18 30.56 -10.92
CA VAL A 17 -13.20 29.50 -10.85
C VAL A 17 -13.32 29.00 -9.41
N PHE A 18 -14.07 27.93 -9.19
CA PHE A 18 -13.85 27.09 -8.03
C PHE A 18 -12.42 26.55 -8.20
N SER A 19 -11.44 27.30 -7.69
CA SER A 19 -10.17 26.65 -7.37
C SER A 19 -10.54 25.62 -6.30
N HIS A 20 -10.59 24.35 -6.66
CA HIS A 20 -10.31 23.33 -5.68
C HIS A 20 -9.00 23.79 -5.05
N GLU A 21 -9.05 24.12 -3.75
CA GLU A 21 -7.82 24.35 -3.03
C GLU A 21 -6.98 23.09 -3.26
N THR A 22 -6.00 23.21 -4.13
CA THR A 22 -4.98 22.21 -4.25
C THR A 22 -4.44 22.01 -2.84
N ILE A 23 -4.31 20.75 -2.44
CA ILE A 23 -3.88 20.29 -1.10
C ILE A 23 -2.43 20.81 -0.77
N ASN A 24 -2.00 21.88 -1.40
CA ASN A 24 -0.71 22.56 -1.25
C ASN A 24 -0.43 23.16 0.15
N GLY A 25 -1.26 22.86 1.15
CA GLY A 25 -1.10 23.31 2.53
C GLY A 25 -0.65 22.24 3.53
N TYR A 26 -0.65 20.98 3.17
CA TYR A 26 -0.20 19.92 4.07
C TYR A 26 1.31 19.76 3.98
N LYS A 27 2.03 20.53 4.80
CA LYS A 27 3.42 20.19 5.08
C LYS A 27 3.43 18.89 5.87
N SER A 28 4.18 17.89 5.40
CA SER A 28 4.53 16.74 6.21
C SER A 28 5.08 17.24 7.54
N GLY A 29 4.49 16.80 8.66
CA GLY A 29 5.18 16.97 9.93
C GLY A 29 6.49 16.19 9.83
N PRO A 30 7.62 16.71 10.34
CA PRO A 30 8.93 16.05 10.23
C PRO A 30 8.93 14.63 10.80
N ASP A 31 7.94 14.26 11.60
CA ASP A 31 7.88 12.99 12.31
C ASP A 31 7.17 11.86 11.55
N ARG A 32 6.52 12.14 10.41
CA ARG A 32 5.76 11.14 9.62
C ARG A 32 6.42 10.73 8.31
N ALA A 33 7.32 11.57 7.78
CA ALA A 33 7.93 11.32 6.49
C ALA A 33 8.72 10.01 6.49
N ILE A 34 8.40 9.13 5.56
CA ILE A 34 9.14 7.91 5.29
C ILE A 34 10.20 8.23 4.24
N SER A 35 11.47 8.02 4.59
CA SER A 35 12.59 8.31 3.71
C SER A 35 13.69 7.26 3.88
N PHE A 36 14.15 6.74 2.77
CA PHE A 36 15.27 5.80 2.68
C PHE A 36 16.18 6.23 1.54
N PRO A 37 17.51 6.11 1.71
CA PRO A 37 18.44 6.41 0.63
C PRO A 37 18.34 5.39 -0.49
N ASP A 38 18.71 5.81 -1.69
CA ASP A 38 18.88 4.92 -2.82
C ASP A 38 20.06 3.97 -2.59
N THR A 39 19.97 2.76 -3.16
CA THR A 39 21.10 1.82 -3.18
C THR A 39 22.06 2.19 -4.32
N GLU A 40 23.18 1.49 -4.42
CA GLU A 40 24.14 1.69 -5.52
C GLU A 40 23.51 1.44 -6.90
N ASP A 41 22.59 0.47 -7.00
CA ASP A 41 22.01 0.00 -8.26
C ASP A 41 20.55 0.42 -8.49
N TYR A 42 19.83 0.84 -7.43
CA TYR A 42 18.38 1.07 -7.49
C TYR A 42 17.95 2.28 -6.66
N LEU A 43 16.93 2.96 -7.15
CA LEU A 43 16.15 3.92 -6.38
C LEU A 43 15.29 3.16 -5.37
N THR A 44 15.18 3.69 -4.15
CA THR A 44 14.33 3.14 -3.09
C THR A 44 13.00 3.87 -3.11
N ILE A 45 11.98 3.21 -3.63
CA ILE A 45 10.62 3.76 -3.80
C ILE A 45 9.73 3.29 -2.66
N SER A 46 9.26 4.20 -1.82
CA SER A 46 8.29 3.90 -0.76
C SER A 46 6.88 3.80 -1.33
N SER A 47 6.27 2.62 -1.21
CA SER A 47 4.99 2.29 -1.85
C SER A 47 3.99 1.72 -0.84
N ASP A 48 2.76 2.26 -0.82
CA ASP A 48 1.62 1.60 -0.18
C ASP A 48 0.70 1.05 -1.26
N LEU A 49 0.67 -0.28 -1.39
CA LEU A 49 0.05 -0.97 -2.52
C LEU A 49 -1.38 -1.47 -2.21
N HIS A 50 -1.94 -1.10 -1.04
CA HIS A 50 -3.28 -1.53 -0.63
C HIS A 50 -3.96 -0.42 0.18
N THR A 51 -4.91 0.28 -0.46
CA THR A 51 -5.67 1.38 0.16
C THR A 51 -7.10 1.41 -0.34
N HIS A 52 -8.02 1.82 0.53
CA HIS A 52 -9.45 1.92 0.26
C HIS A 52 -9.97 3.35 0.43
N SER A 53 -11.05 3.66 -0.27
CA SER A 53 -11.77 4.93 -0.16
C SER A 53 -13.28 4.70 -0.06
N VAL A 54 -14.06 5.77 -0.08
CA VAL A 54 -15.53 5.70 -0.10
C VAL A 54 -16.11 5.02 -1.33
N PHE A 55 -15.28 4.70 -2.33
CA PHE A 55 -15.69 3.94 -3.50
C PHE A 55 -15.79 2.43 -3.23
N SER A 56 -15.32 1.96 -2.09
CA SER A 56 -15.66 0.66 -1.50
C SER A 56 -16.12 0.86 -0.06
N ASP A 57 -15.39 0.42 0.92
CA ASP A 57 -15.75 0.46 2.34
C ASP A 57 -14.84 1.39 3.18
N GLY A 58 -13.95 2.13 2.53
CA GLY A 58 -13.18 3.17 3.19
C GLY A 58 -14.04 4.39 3.56
N HIS A 59 -13.52 5.24 4.44
CA HIS A 59 -14.24 6.38 5.02
C HIS A 59 -13.79 7.74 4.47
N VAL A 60 -12.84 7.77 3.53
CA VAL A 60 -12.31 9.01 2.95
C VAL A 60 -12.33 8.97 1.43
N TRP A 61 -12.32 10.14 0.82
CA TRP A 61 -12.24 10.27 -0.64
C TRP A 61 -10.83 9.96 -1.16
N PRO A 62 -10.68 9.54 -2.45
CA PRO A 62 -9.38 9.20 -3.04
C PRO A 62 -8.37 10.35 -2.99
N ASN A 63 -8.79 11.61 -3.12
CA ASN A 63 -7.93 12.78 -2.98
C ASN A 63 -7.33 12.91 -1.56
N ILE A 64 -8.01 12.43 -0.53
CA ILE A 64 -7.47 12.38 0.83
C ILE A 64 -6.37 11.31 0.91
N ARG A 65 -6.53 10.14 0.26
CA ARG A 65 -5.46 9.14 0.16
C ARG A 65 -4.19 9.71 -0.46
N VAL A 66 -4.34 10.51 -1.51
CA VAL A 66 -3.23 11.25 -2.15
C VAL A 66 -2.58 12.21 -1.16
N ALA A 67 -3.40 13.01 -0.45
CA ALA A 67 -2.89 13.96 0.54
C ALA A 67 -2.12 13.29 1.67
N GLU A 68 -2.62 12.16 2.17
CA GLU A 68 -1.95 11.35 3.21
C GLU A 68 -0.63 10.76 2.71
N ALA A 69 -0.59 10.25 1.48
CA ALA A 69 0.63 9.73 0.87
C ALA A 69 1.70 10.82 0.74
N LEU A 70 1.32 12.00 0.25
CA LEU A 70 2.22 13.16 0.15
C LEU A 70 2.72 13.62 1.53
N LYS A 71 1.84 13.61 2.55
CA LYS A 71 2.19 13.97 3.92
C LYS A 71 3.19 12.98 4.54
N ASP A 72 3.06 11.71 4.22
CA ASP A 72 3.94 10.64 4.67
C ASP A 72 5.20 10.49 3.78
N ASN A 73 5.35 11.36 2.77
CA ASN A 73 6.45 11.36 1.79
C ASN A 73 6.57 10.01 1.04
N LEU A 74 5.42 9.43 0.66
CA LEU A 74 5.44 8.24 -0.18
C LEU A 74 5.74 8.60 -1.63
N ASP A 75 6.44 7.70 -2.32
CA ASP A 75 6.70 7.82 -3.75
C ASP A 75 5.57 7.25 -4.59
N SER A 76 4.85 6.27 -4.08
CA SER A 76 3.69 5.71 -4.78
C SER A 76 2.62 5.14 -3.85
N ILE A 77 1.36 5.18 -4.34
CA ILE A 77 0.22 4.49 -3.74
C ILE A 77 -0.54 3.72 -4.80
N ALA A 78 -1.18 2.62 -4.43
CA ALA A 78 -2.19 1.96 -5.24
C ALA A 78 -3.59 2.21 -4.68
N ILE A 79 -4.54 2.49 -5.57
CA ILE A 79 -5.96 2.57 -5.25
C ILE A 79 -6.55 1.19 -5.57
N THR A 80 -7.01 0.47 -4.53
CA THR A 80 -7.36 -0.95 -4.61
C THR A 80 -8.72 -1.24 -4.00
N GLU A 81 -9.72 -0.50 -4.43
CA GLU A 81 -11.10 -0.67 -3.98
C GLU A 81 -11.58 -2.12 -4.16
N HIS A 82 -12.41 -2.60 -3.23
CA HIS A 82 -13.11 -3.87 -3.39
C HIS A 82 -13.96 -3.87 -4.68
N LEU A 83 -13.84 -4.90 -5.50
CA LEU A 83 -14.67 -5.05 -6.70
C LEU A 83 -16.10 -5.45 -6.36
N GLU A 84 -16.25 -6.38 -5.43
CA GLU A 84 -17.50 -7.04 -5.11
C GLU A 84 -18.23 -6.39 -3.93
N TYR A 85 -17.50 -5.76 -3.01
CA TYR A 85 -18.07 -5.20 -1.78
C TYR A 85 -18.12 -3.68 -1.85
N GLN A 86 -19.32 -3.12 -1.93
CA GLN A 86 -19.58 -1.70 -2.16
C GLN A 86 -20.66 -1.18 -1.19
N PRO A 87 -20.38 -1.06 0.12
CA PRO A 87 -21.39 -0.73 1.13
C PRO A 87 -21.95 0.70 1.00
N HIS A 88 -21.23 1.59 0.31
CA HIS A 88 -21.66 2.98 0.11
C HIS A 88 -22.49 3.21 -1.15
N THR A 89 -22.90 2.16 -1.87
CA THR A 89 -23.62 2.20 -3.17
C THR A 89 -24.86 3.10 -3.15
N LYS A 90 -25.53 3.22 -2.01
CA LYS A 90 -26.67 4.13 -1.82
C LYS A 90 -26.32 5.59 -2.13
N TYR A 91 -25.13 6.02 -1.77
CA TYR A 91 -24.67 7.42 -1.88
C TYR A 91 -23.64 7.60 -2.99
N ILE A 92 -22.89 6.55 -3.27
CA ILE A 92 -21.79 6.54 -4.25
C ILE A 92 -21.99 5.34 -5.17
N PRO A 93 -22.80 5.50 -6.25
CA PRO A 93 -23.06 4.41 -7.18
C PRO A 93 -21.85 4.14 -8.06
N ASN A 94 -20.83 3.51 -7.51
CA ASN A 94 -19.56 3.17 -8.15
C ASN A 94 -19.77 2.19 -9.34
N ILE A 95 -20.34 2.69 -10.45
CA ILE A 95 -20.67 1.90 -11.65
C ILE A 95 -19.40 1.56 -12.44
N ASP A 96 -18.50 2.53 -12.61
CA ASP A 96 -17.17 2.33 -13.21
C ASP A 96 -16.16 2.10 -12.10
N ARG A 97 -15.63 0.89 -12.00
CA ARG A 97 -14.65 0.48 -10.97
C ARG A 97 -13.30 1.20 -11.08
N ASN A 98 -13.11 2.01 -12.11
CA ASN A 98 -11.93 2.86 -12.29
C ASN A 98 -12.08 4.26 -11.69
N ASP A 99 -13.25 4.67 -11.20
CA ASP A 99 -13.49 6.07 -10.84
C ASP A 99 -12.65 6.51 -9.64
N ALA A 100 -12.47 5.67 -8.61
CA ALA A 100 -11.59 5.99 -7.48
C ALA A 100 -10.14 6.26 -7.93
N TYR A 101 -9.63 5.46 -8.86
CA TYR A 101 -8.30 5.66 -9.43
C TYR A 101 -8.20 6.96 -10.23
N LYS A 102 -9.23 7.29 -11.04
CA LYS A 102 -9.25 8.54 -11.83
C LYS A 102 -9.23 9.77 -10.92
N GLU A 103 -10.05 9.77 -9.84
CA GLU A 103 -10.08 10.83 -8.83
C GLU A 103 -8.73 10.99 -8.13
N ALA A 104 -8.09 9.89 -7.73
CA ALA A 104 -6.76 9.93 -7.12
C ALA A 104 -5.69 10.44 -8.10
N LEU A 105 -5.75 10.02 -9.37
CA LEU A 105 -4.81 10.44 -10.41
C LEU A 105 -4.93 11.95 -10.70
N GLU A 106 -6.16 12.48 -10.74
CA GLU A 106 -6.42 13.92 -10.88
C GLU A 106 -5.87 14.69 -9.68
N ALA A 107 -6.13 14.20 -8.46
CA ALA A 107 -5.63 14.83 -7.23
C ALA A 107 -4.11 14.86 -7.12
N ALA A 108 -3.41 13.92 -7.74
CA ALA A 108 -1.95 13.83 -7.74
C ALA A 108 -1.28 14.56 -8.92
N ALA A 109 -2.04 15.18 -9.83
CA ALA A 109 -1.54 15.68 -11.12
C ALA A 109 -0.41 16.73 -11.00
N ASP A 110 -0.42 17.52 -9.93
CA ASP A 110 0.60 18.56 -9.67
C ASP A 110 1.69 18.10 -8.67
N SER A 111 1.88 16.77 -8.52
CA SER A 111 2.86 16.19 -7.60
C SER A 111 3.70 15.10 -8.29
N ASP A 112 4.79 14.69 -7.62
CA ASP A 112 5.64 13.59 -8.06
C ASP A 112 5.12 12.21 -7.58
N LEU A 113 3.97 12.16 -6.90
CA LEU A 113 3.39 10.92 -6.40
C LEU A 113 2.89 10.05 -7.56
N ILE A 114 3.35 8.81 -7.60
CA ILE A 114 2.91 7.83 -8.58
C ILE A 114 1.66 7.13 -8.07
N VAL A 115 0.50 7.41 -8.68
CA VAL A 115 -0.75 6.71 -8.40
C VAL A 115 -0.86 5.48 -9.29
N ILE A 116 -0.97 4.31 -8.68
CA ILE A 116 -1.03 3.00 -9.35
C ILE A 116 -2.51 2.56 -9.39
N SER A 117 -2.97 2.15 -10.57
CA SER A 117 -4.30 1.56 -10.75
C SER A 117 -4.33 0.15 -10.17
N GLY A 118 -5.37 -0.17 -9.42
CA GLY A 118 -5.54 -1.49 -8.83
C GLY A 118 -6.98 -1.79 -8.46
N SER A 119 -7.22 -2.99 -8.00
CA SER A 119 -8.47 -3.40 -7.35
C SER A 119 -8.23 -4.61 -6.45
N GLU A 120 -9.01 -4.70 -5.40
CA GLU A 120 -9.08 -5.88 -4.56
C GLU A 120 -10.18 -6.82 -5.06
N ILE A 121 -9.76 -7.98 -5.53
CA ILE A 121 -10.64 -9.09 -5.89
C ILE A 121 -11.04 -9.79 -4.60
N THR A 122 -12.25 -9.51 -4.14
CA THR A 122 -12.76 -9.89 -2.83
C THR A 122 -13.49 -11.23 -2.90
N ARG A 123 -12.88 -12.28 -2.34
CA ARG A 123 -13.42 -13.63 -2.36
C ARG A 123 -13.42 -14.26 -0.97
N GLU A 124 -14.36 -15.16 -0.76
CA GLU A 124 -14.32 -16.05 0.40
C GLU A 124 -13.11 -17.02 0.31
N MET A 125 -12.63 -17.44 1.47
CA MET A 125 -11.56 -18.45 1.52
C MET A 125 -12.05 -19.85 1.17
N PRO A 126 -11.35 -20.60 0.28
CA PRO A 126 -10.27 -20.19 -0.60
C PRO A 126 -10.77 -19.48 -1.87
N PRO A 127 -10.05 -18.49 -2.45
CA PRO A 127 -8.67 -18.11 -2.19
C PRO A 127 -8.52 -16.98 -1.17
N GLY A 128 -9.59 -16.29 -0.73
CA GLY A 128 -9.53 -15.06 0.00
C GLY A 128 -9.33 -13.84 -0.93
N HIS A 129 -8.90 -12.74 -0.37
CA HIS A 129 -8.72 -11.47 -1.08
C HIS A 129 -7.37 -11.40 -1.79
N LEU A 130 -7.36 -10.82 -2.99
CA LEU A 130 -6.16 -10.60 -3.78
C LEU A 130 -6.19 -9.22 -4.41
N ASN A 131 -5.10 -8.48 -4.29
CA ASN A 131 -4.93 -7.25 -5.06
C ASN A 131 -4.35 -7.54 -6.43
N ALA A 132 -4.92 -6.90 -7.45
CA ALA A 132 -4.35 -6.81 -8.78
C ALA A 132 -3.97 -5.34 -9.03
N VAL A 133 -2.69 -5.03 -9.13
CA VAL A 133 -2.17 -3.66 -9.36
C VAL A 133 -1.56 -3.53 -10.75
N PHE A 134 -1.49 -2.30 -11.28
CA PHE A 134 -1.10 -1.98 -12.67
C PHE A 134 -2.08 -2.51 -13.71
N ILE A 135 -3.36 -2.50 -13.37
CA ILE A 135 -4.44 -2.82 -14.31
C ILE A 135 -4.78 -1.62 -15.20
N ASN A 136 -5.38 -1.89 -16.36
CA ASN A 136 -5.87 -0.85 -17.27
C ASN A 136 -7.36 -0.57 -17.06
N ASP A 137 -8.14 -1.61 -16.77
CA ASP A 137 -9.58 -1.55 -16.54
C ASP A 137 -10.00 -2.54 -15.46
N ALA A 138 -10.43 -2.01 -14.32
CA ALA A 138 -10.92 -2.81 -13.19
C ALA A 138 -12.24 -3.54 -13.50
N ASN A 139 -13.04 -3.01 -14.42
CA ASN A 139 -14.33 -3.62 -14.80
C ASN A 139 -14.15 -4.98 -15.48
N ASP A 140 -13.02 -5.23 -16.13
CA ASP A 140 -12.72 -6.52 -16.74
C ASP A 140 -12.47 -7.65 -15.70
N LEU A 141 -12.19 -7.27 -14.45
CA LEU A 141 -11.91 -8.19 -13.35
C LEU A 141 -13.19 -8.59 -12.58
N PHE A 142 -14.33 -8.10 -13.03
CA PHE A 142 -15.60 -8.22 -12.32
C PHE A 142 -16.73 -8.61 -13.28
N ASN A 143 -17.47 -9.65 -12.95
CA ASN A 143 -18.61 -10.10 -13.76
C ASN A 143 -19.82 -10.43 -12.87
N LEU A 144 -20.93 -9.76 -13.11
CA LEU A 144 -22.22 -10.01 -12.45
C LEU A 144 -23.15 -10.77 -13.40
N ASP A 145 -23.09 -12.09 -13.38
CA ASP A 145 -24.08 -12.92 -14.06
C ASP A 145 -25.41 -12.90 -13.28
N ARG A 146 -26.29 -11.96 -13.62
CA ARG A 146 -27.59 -11.82 -12.96
C ARG A 146 -28.52 -13.03 -13.14
N THR A 147 -28.23 -13.97 -14.05
CA THR A 147 -28.98 -15.25 -14.14
C THR A 147 -28.77 -16.13 -12.92
N LYS A 148 -27.67 -15.90 -12.17
CA LYS A 148 -27.32 -16.57 -10.91
C LYS A 148 -27.89 -15.89 -9.66
N LEU A 149 -28.75 -14.85 -9.82
CA LEU A 149 -29.33 -14.16 -8.66
C LEU A 149 -30.05 -15.09 -7.67
N PRO A 150 -30.83 -16.11 -8.07
CA PRO A 150 -31.42 -17.04 -7.12
C PRO A 150 -30.39 -17.83 -6.29
N GLU A 151 -29.27 -18.21 -6.90
CA GLU A 151 -28.15 -18.87 -6.21
C GLU A 151 -27.46 -17.92 -5.22
N ALA A 152 -27.20 -16.67 -5.62
CA ALA A 152 -26.66 -15.63 -4.76
C ALA A 152 -27.54 -15.37 -3.54
N GLN A 153 -28.86 -15.24 -3.73
CA GLN A 153 -29.82 -15.05 -2.63
C GLN A 153 -29.86 -16.27 -1.68
N GLN A 154 -29.64 -17.49 -2.20
CA GLN A 154 -29.52 -18.66 -1.35
C GLN A 154 -28.25 -18.63 -0.49
N LEU A 155 -27.11 -18.16 -1.04
CA LEU A 155 -25.87 -17.99 -0.29
C LEU A 155 -26.03 -16.95 0.82
N ILE A 156 -26.67 -15.81 0.53
CA ILE A 156 -26.97 -14.78 1.53
C ILE A 156 -27.82 -15.38 2.66
N LYS A 157 -28.88 -16.10 2.33
CA LYS A 157 -29.73 -16.74 3.33
C LYS A 157 -28.98 -17.77 4.18
N GLN A 158 -28.07 -18.53 3.57
CA GLN A 158 -27.21 -19.48 4.30
C GLN A 158 -26.27 -18.77 5.28
N ALA A 159 -25.71 -17.62 4.89
CA ALA A 159 -24.79 -16.84 5.71
C ALA A 159 -25.49 -16.12 6.87
N LEU A 160 -26.63 -15.49 6.60
CA LEU A 160 -27.31 -14.59 7.53
C LEU A 160 -28.54 -15.21 8.22
N GLY A 161 -29.00 -16.41 7.77
CA GLY A 161 -30.20 -17.04 8.29
C GLY A 161 -31.47 -16.26 7.93
N ASP A 162 -32.31 -16.03 8.94
CA ASP A 162 -33.57 -15.29 8.78
C ASP A 162 -33.44 -13.80 9.14
N ALA A 163 -32.21 -13.24 9.14
CA ALA A 163 -32.00 -11.81 9.37
C ALA A 163 -32.67 -10.99 8.25
N GLU A 164 -33.47 -10.02 8.65
CA GLU A 164 -34.05 -9.06 7.69
C GLU A 164 -32.99 -8.02 7.31
N LEU A 165 -32.67 -7.95 6.03
CA LEU A 165 -31.82 -6.90 5.46
C LEU A 165 -32.71 -5.76 4.95
N ASP A 166 -32.30 -4.53 5.14
CA ASP A 166 -32.90 -3.43 4.43
C ASP A 166 -32.60 -3.51 2.91
N GLU A 167 -33.19 -2.63 2.12
CA GLU A 167 -33.04 -2.70 0.65
C GLU A 167 -31.60 -2.44 0.20
N ASP A 168 -30.90 -1.53 0.87
CA ASP A 168 -29.54 -1.17 0.53
C ASP A 168 -28.58 -2.32 0.87
N ASP A 169 -28.66 -2.89 2.07
CA ASP A 169 -27.87 -4.03 2.51
C ASP A 169 -28.12 -5.27 1.64
N ARG A 170 -29.39 -5.46 1.19
CA ARG A 170 -29.75 -6.54 0.29
C ARG A 170 -29.05 -6.38 -1.08
N VAL A 171 -29.03 -5.17 -1.64
CA VAL A 171 -28.36 -4.90 -2.92
C VAL A 171 -26.85 -5.14 -2.81
N VAL A 172 -26.23 -4.65 -1.76
CA VAL A 172 -24.78 -4.89 -1.47
C VAL A 172 -24.51 -6.38 -1.36
N GLY A 173 -25.29 -7.11 -0.57
CA GLY A 173 -25.16 -8.55 -0.39
C GLY A 173 -25.33 -9.34 -1.70
N GLU A 174 -26.31 -8.97 -2.55
CA GLU A 174 -26.53 -9.60 -3.85
C GLU A 174 -25.33 -9.39 -4.80
N ILE A 175 -24.76 -8.17 -4.86
CA ILE A 175 -23.59 -7.87 -5.67
C ILE A 175 -22.38 -8.69 -5.18
N TYR A 176 -22.14 -8.70 -3.87
CA TYR A 176 -21.06 -9.47 -3.26
C TYR A 176 -21.20 -10.97 -3.56
N ALA A 177 -22.38 -11.55 -3.35
CA ALA A 177 -22.62 -12.96 -3.61
C ALA A 177 -22.50 -13.32 -5.09
N LEU A 178 -23.03 -12.48 -6.01
CA LEU A 178 -22.88 -12.68 -7.46
C LEU A 178 -21.42 -12.62 -7.88
N GLY A 179 -20.65 -11.67 -7.37
CA GLY A 179 -19.23 -11.58 -7.62
C GLY A 179 -18.47 -12.83 -7.17
N ASN A 180 -18.81 -13.38 -6.00
CA ASN A 180 -18.23 -14.62 -5.50
C ASN A 180 -18.62 -15.88 -6.31
N LEU A 181 -19.71 -15.84 -7.08
CA LEU A 181 -20.08 -16.92 -8.01
C LEU A 181 -19.29 -16.88 -9.32
N TRP A 182 -18.59 -15.82 -9.62
CA TRP A 182 -17.66 -15.76 -10.75
C TRP A 182 -16.31 -16.36 -10.35
N SER A 183 -15.74 -17.18 -11.26
CA SER A 183 -14.51 -17.91 -10.97
C SER A 183 -13.34 -16.96 -10.64
N PRO A 184 -12.66 -17.11 -9.51
CA PRO A 184 -11.47 -16.33 -9.20
C PRO A 184 -10.33 -16.56 -10.22
N VAL A 185 -10.26 -17.74 -10.85
CA VAL A 185 -9.30 -18.02 -11.94
C VAL A 185 -9.57 -17.13 -13.15
N GLU A 186 -10.84 -16.87 -13.48
CA GLU A 186 -11.20 -15.98 -14.60
C GLU A 186 -10.84 -14.52 -14.29
N ALA A 187 -11.12 -14.04 -13.06
CA ALA A 187 -10.74 -12.71 -12.60
C ALA A 187 -9.21 -12.51 -12.67
N LEU A 188 -8.45 -13.44 -12.12
CA LEU A 188 -6.98 -13.38 -12.16
C LEU A 188 -6.41 -13.54 -13.58
N THR A 189 -7.08 -14.32 -14.44
CA THR A 189 -6.69 -14.42 -15.85
C THR A 189 -6.92 -13.10 -16.58
N ALA A 190 -8.01 -12.39 -16.28
CA ALA A 190 -8.27 -11.06 -16.82
C ALA A 190 -7.22 -10.04 -16.33
N ALA A 191 -6.86 -10.08 -15.04
CA ALA A 191 -5.78 -9.28 -14.48
C ALA A 191 -4.42 -9.56 -15.16
N LYS A 192 -4.07 -10.83 -15.32
CA LYS A 192 -2.84 -11.25 -16.01
C LYS A 192 -2.79 -10.77 -17.46
N LYS A 193 -3.90 -10.80 -18.21
CA LYS A 193 -3.98 -10.29 -19.58
C LYS A 193 -3.66 -8.79 -19.66
N GLN A 194 -3.98 -8.03 -18.62
CA GLN A 194 -3.64 -6.62 -18.50
C GLN A 194 -2.20 -6.40 -18.02
N GLY A 195 -1.47 -7.46 -17.68
CA GLY A 195 -0.12 -7.40 -17.15
C GLY A 195 -0.04 -7.00 -15.68
N ALA A 196 -1.11 -7.20 -14.92
CA ALA A 196 -1.16 -6.90 -13.51
C ALA A 196 -0.15 -7.72 -12.70
N PHE A 197 0.36 -7.11 -11.63
CA PHE A 197 1.01 -7.81 -10.53
C PHE A 197 -0.06 -8.16 -9.49
N VAL A 198 -0.16 -9.44 -9.13
CA VAL A 198 -1.19 -9.92 -8.20
C VAL A 198 -0.54 -10.44 -6.92
N PHE A 199 -1.11 -10.07 -5.77
CA PHE A 199 -0.67 -10.56 -4.47
C PHE A 199 -1.83 -10.93 -3.56
N TRP A 200 -1.60 -11.91 -2.68
CA TRP A 200 -2.57 -12.35 -1.68
C TRP A 200 -2.56 -11.42 -0.48
N ASN A 201 -3.75 -10.88 -0.13
CA ASN A 201 -3.94 -9.90 0.92
C ASN A 201 -4.12 -10.56 2.29
N HIS A 202 -3.60 -9.92 3.32
CA HIS A 202 -3.82 -10.21 4.76
C HIS A 202 -4.11 -11.69 5.09
N PRO A 203 -3.25 -12.66 4.68
CA PRO A 203 -3.51 -14.09 4.82
C PRO A 203 -3.67 -14.55 6.29
N MET A 204 -3.30 -13.71 7.24
CA MET A 204 -3.42 -13.92 8.69
C MET A 204 -4.72 -13.34 9.27
N TRP A 205 -5.52 -12.62 8.48
CA TRP A 205 -6.75 -12.00 8.97
C TRP A 205 -7.76 -13.05 9.44
N SER A 206 -8.38 -12.82 10.63
CA SER A 206 -9.23 -13.82 11.29
C SER A 206 -10.46 -14.26 10.47
N SER A 207 -10.93 -13.43 9.55
CA SER A 207 -12.01 -13.82 8.63
C SER A 207 -11.54 -14.77 7.53
N GLN A 208 -10.26 -14.74 7.17
CA GLN A 208 -9.65 -15.70 6.22
C GLN A 208 -8.99 -16.88 6.95
N ALA A 209 -8.41 -16.65 8.12
CA ALA A 209 -7.72 -17.64 8.93
C ALA A 209 -8.18 -17.53 10.38
N ARG A 210 -9.12 -18.36 10.82
CA ARG A 210 -9.74 -18.30 12.15
C ARG A 210 -8.75 -18.39 13.30
N ASP A 211 -7.61 -19.03 13.09
CA ASP A 211 -6.50 -19.15 14.05
C ASP A 211 -5.40 -18.08 13.87
N GLY A 212 -5.60 -17.15 12.93
CA GLY A 212 -4.62 -16.11 12.60
C GLY A 212 -3.38 -16.63 11.87
N ILE A 213 -3.37 -17.90 11.41
CA ILE A 213 -2.22 -18.54 10.78
C ILE A 213 -2.44 -18.64 9.27
N ALA A 214 -1.60 -17.98 8.50
CA ALA A 214 -1.63 -18.08 7.04
C ALA A 214 -1.35 -19.49 6.55
N LYS A 215 -2.23 -20.04 5.69
CA LYS A 215 -2.12 -21.39 5.15
C LYS A 215 -2.38 -21.40 3.64
N LEU A 216 -1.41 -21.86 2.89
CA LEU A 216 -1.52 -21.97 1.43
C LEU A 216 -2.52 -23.07 1.04
N SER A 217 -3.62 -22.67 0.40
CA SER A 217 -4.61 -23.62 -0.14
C SER A 217 -4.15 -24.22 -1.48
N ASP A 218 -4.83 -25.27 -1.96
CA ASP A 218 -4.55 -25.82 -3.28
C ASP A 218 -4.88 -24.83 -4.41
N MET A 219 -5.84 -23.93 -4.19
CA MET A 219 -6.15 -22.86 -5.14
C MET A 219 -5.00 -21.84 -5.24
N HIS A 220 -4.38 -21.44 -4.13
CA HIS A 220 -3.18 -20.60 -4.15
C HIS A 220 -2.01 -21.28 -4.89
N LYS A 221 -1.80 -22.58 -4.66
CA LYS A 221 -0.77 -23.35 -5.40
C LYS A 221 -1.04 -23.33 -6.90
N LEU A 222 -2.32 -23.50 -7.30
CA LEU A 222 -2.74 -23.38 -8.70
C LEU A 222 -2.43 -22.00 -9.26
N PHE A 223 -2.70 -20.91 -8.51
CA PHE A 223 -2.40 -19.55 -8.94
C PHE A 223 -0.91 -19.32 -9.13
N ILE A 224 -0.08 -19.77 -8.20
CA ILE A 224 1.39 -19.69 -8.30
C ILE A 224 1.88 -20.46 -9.53
N GLN A 225 1.44 -21.72 -9.71
CA GLN A 225 1.85 -22.58 -10.82
C GLN A 225 1.48 -22.03 -12.20
N ASN A 226 0.38 -21.28 -12.29
CA ASN A 226 -0.09 -20.67 -13.54
C ASN A 226 0.32 -19.19 -13.69
N ASP A 227 1.18 -18.70 -12.80
CA ASP A 227 1.63 -17.31 -12.80
C ASP A 227 0.45 -16.32 -12.76
N LEU A 228 -0.51 -16.60 -11.86
CA LEU A 228 -1.68 -15.78 -11.56
C LEU A 228 -1.54 -15.02 -10.24
N MET A 229 -0.52 -15.34 -9.42
CA MET A 229 -0.21 -14.69 -8.14
C MET A 229 1.31 -14.66 -7.95
N GLN A 230 1.88 -13.47 -7.77
CA GLN A 230 3.32 -13.25 -7.70
C GLN A 230 3.80 -12.78 -6.33
N GLY A 231 2.90 -12.28 -5.48
CA GLY A 231 3.23 -11.72 -4.17
C GLY A 231 2.28 -12.17 -3.06
N ILE A 232 2.64 -11.80 -1.84
CA ILE A 232 1.86 -12.04 -0.63
C ILE A 232 2.14 -10.95 0.41
N GLU A 233 1.12 -10.48 1.09
CA GLU A 233 1.30 -9.61 2.24
C GLU A 233 1.83 -10.39 3.43
N ILE A 234 3.03 -10.03 3.85
CA ILE A 234 3.64 -10.50 5.09
C ILE A 234 3.36 -9.55 6.25
N VAL A 235 3.03 -8.30 5.91
CA VAL A 235 2.56 -7.27 6.82
C VAL A 235 1.32 -6.64 6.21
N ASN A 236 0.26 -6.56 7.02
CA ASN A 236 -0.94 -5.80 6.70
C ASN A 236 -1.39 -5.07 7.97
N THR A 237 -1.76 -3.81 7.85
CA THR A 237 -2.13 -2.96 8.97
C THR A 237 -1.06 -2.97 10.08
N ARG A 238 -1.37 -3.48 11.25
CA ARG A 238 -0.46 -3.57 12.43
C ARG A 238 0.09 -4.97 12.68
N THR A 239 -0.12 -5.91 11.73
CA THR A 239 0.17 -7.33 11.91
C THR A 239 1.23 -7.82 10.95
N TYR A 240 2.24 -8.49 11.49
CA TYR A 240 3.23 -9.28 10.74
C TYR A 240 2.90 -10.77 10.88
N SER A 241 3.01 -11.53 9.78
CA SER A 241 2.86 -12.98 9.78
C SER A 241 4.15 -13.68 9.36
N GLU A 242 4.71 -14.42 10.29
CA GLU A 242 5.88 -15.29 10.05
C GLU A 242 5.55 -16.41 9.06
N GLU A 243 4.32 -16.93 9.09
CA GLU A 243 3.86 -17.99 8.19
C GLU A 243 3.74 -17.47 6.76
N ALA A 244 3.19 -16.26 6.58
CA ALA A 244 3.12 -15.62 5.27
C ALA A 244 4.53 -15.34 4.72
N PHE A 245 5.46 -14.91 5.57
CA PHE A 245 6.85 -14.73 5.19
C PHE A 245 7.51 -16.04 4.72
N ARG A 246 7.28 -17.15 5.45
CA ARG A 246 7.77 -18.49 5.05
C ARG A 246 7.14 -18.96 3.75
N ILE A 247 5.81 -18.79 3.60
CA ILE A 247 5.10 -19.10 2.34
C ILE A 247 5.75 -18.34 1.17
N ALA A 248 6.07 -17.05 1.38
CA ALA A 248 6.72 -16.24 0.35
C ALA A 248 8.10 -16.80 -0.04
N LEU A 249 8.92 -17.17 0.93
CA LEU A 249 10.26 -17.72 0.68
C LEU A 249 10.18 -19.08 -0.03
N ASP A 250 9.32 -19.99 0.46
CA ASP A 250 9.19 -21.35 -0.06
C ASP A 250 8.64 -21.38 -1.49
N ASN A 251 7.85 -20.38 -1.88
CA ASN A 251 7.21 -20.30 -3.19
C ASN A 251 7.76 -19.20 -4.08
N ASN A 252 8.86 -18.55 -3.66
CA ASN A 252 9.53 -17.48 -4.39
C ASN A 252 8.58 -16.31 -4.73
N LEU A 253 7.69 -15.94 -3.81
CA LEU A 253 6.78 -14.80 -3.94
C LEU A 253 7.46 -13.49 -3.51
N THR A 254 6.93 -12.38 -4.01
CA THR A 254 7.33 -11.04 -3.61
C THR A 254 6.77 -10.72 -2.23
N LEU A 255 7.63 -10.18 -1.36
CA LEU A 255 7.26 -9.74 -0.01
C LEU A 255 6.57 -8.38 -0.11
N ILE A 256 5.34 -8.27 0.38
CA ILE A 256 4.54 -7.06 0.36
C ILE A 256 4.17 -6.66 1.79
N GLY A 257 4.23 -5.37 2.08
CA GLY A 257 3.73 -4.76 3.31
C GLY A 257 2.89 -3.54 2.99
N THR A 258 1.68 -3.46 3.52
CA THR A 258 0.69 -2.45 3.16
C THR A 258 -0.10 -1.96 4.36
N SER A 259 -0.74 -0.80 4.22
CA SER A 259 -1.59 -0.27 5.29
C SER A 259 -2.99 -0.86 5.29
N ASP A 260 -3.54 -1.20 4.12
CA ASP A 260 -4.95 -1.59 3.99
C ASP A 260 -5.89 -0.59 4.66
N VAL A 261 -5.56 0.70 4.48
CA VAL A 261 -6.19 1.78 5.23
C VAL A 261 -7.60 2.06 4.73
N HIS A 262 -8.53 2.06 5.68
CA HIS A 262 -9.94 2.41 5.46
C HIS A 262 -10.28 3.78 6.07
N ASN A 263 -9.72 4.09 7.23
CA ASN A 263 -9.89 5.36 7.95
C ASN A 263 -8.87 6.43 7.49
N LEU A 264 -8.86 7.57 8.17
CA LEU A 264 -7.71 8.46 8.11
C LEU A 264 -6.48 7.74 8.66
N ILE A 265 -5.34 7.89 7.98
CA ILE A 265 -4.06 7.31 8.43
C ILE A 265 -3.72 7.73 9.86
N GLU A 266 -4.06 8.97 10.24
CA GLU A 266 -3.80 9.50 11.59
C GLU A 266 -4.63 8.83 12.69
N TRP A 267 -5.74 8.18 12.34
CA TRP A 267 -6.53 7.41 13.30
C TRP A 267 -5.96 6.01 13.51
N ASP A 268 -5.31 5.47 12.48
CA ASP A 268 -4.76 4.12 12.52
C ASP A 268 -3.29 4.11 12.97
N TYR A 269 -2.55 5.22 12.75
CA TYR A 269 -1.13 5.32 13.10
C TYR A 269 -0.83 6.64 13.81
N ASP A 270 -0.55 6.57 15.13
CA ASP A 270 -0.26 7.74 15.95
C ASP A 270 1.19 8.20 15.76
N SER A 271 1.38 9.26 14.98
CA SER A 271 2.70 9.83 14.73
C SER A 271 3.36 10.42 15.98
N THR A 272 2.59 10.75 17.05
CA THR A 272 3.16 11.21 18.32
C THR A 272 3.84 10.08 19.08
N GLN A 273 3.51 8.83 18.78
CA GLN A 273 4.14 7.62 19.27
C GLN A 273 5.15 7.02 18.26
N GLU A 274 5.59 7.82 17.29
CA GLU A 274 6.47 7.39 16.20
C GLU A 274 5.91 6.23 15.35
N GLU A 275 4.59 6.00 15.38
CA GLU A 275 3.95 5.01 14.52
C GLU A 275 3.90 5.51 13.07
N HIS A 276 4.10 4.60 12.14
CA HIS A 276 3.99 4.83 10.70
C HIS A 276 3.22 3.69 10.03
N ARG A 277 2.57 3.99 8.89
CA ARG A 277 1.99 2.92 8.07
C ARG A 277 3.07 1.95 7.59
N PRO A 278 2.79 0.66 7.46
CA PRO A 278 3.68 -0.24 6.76
C PRO A 278 3.74 0.14 5.28
N VAL A 279 4.92 -0.01 4.70
CA VAL A 279 5.14 0.22 3.26
C VAL A 279 6.05 -0.84 2.68
N THR A 280 5.91 -1.04 1.39
CA THR A 280 6.87 -1.81 0.59
C THR A 280 7.90 -0.85 0.00
N LEU A 281 9.16 -0.98 0.39
CA LEU A 281 10.29 -0.31 -0.27
C LEU A 281 10.62 -1.12 -1.52
N VAL A 282 10.33 -0.55 -2.69
CA VAL A 282 10.56 -1.17 -3.99
C VAL A 282 11.88 -0.66 -4.55
N LEU A 283 12.82 -1.56 -4.84
CA LEU A 283 14.13 -1.24 -5.39
C LEU A 283 14.01 -1.20 -6.93
N ALA A 284 13.69 -0.02 -7.45
CA ALA A 284 13.39 0.21 -8.87
C ALA A 284 14.57 0.89 -9.59
N LYS A 285 14.68 0.72 -10.91
CA LYS A 285 15.72 1.36 -11.72
C LYS A 285 15.42 2.83 -11.99
N GLU A 286 14.13 3.15 -12.08
CA GLU A 286 13.63 4.49 -12.39
C GLU A 286 12.40 4.78 -11.54
N ARG A 287 12.08 6.06 -11.33
CA ARG A 287 10.85 6.50 -10.66
C ARG A 287 9.69 6.54 -11.66
N THR A 288 9.27 5.36 -12.12
CA THR A 288 8.17 5.17 -13.08
C THR A 288 7.30 3.98 -12.67
N LYS A 289 6.03 3.97 -13.12
CA LYS A 289 5.11 2.83 -12.89
C LYS A 289 5.69 1.53 -13.44
N GLU A 290 6.27 1.59 -14.62
CA GLU A 290 6.86 0.45 -15.33
C GLU A 290 8.03 -0.14 -14.55
N SER A 291 8.90 0.70 -14.00
CA SER A 291 10.06 0.26 -13.24
C SER A 291 9.68 -0.28 -11.85
N ILE A 292 8.66 0.31 -11.20
CA ILE A 292 8.08 -0.22 -9.96
C ILE A 292 7.49 -1.60 -10.24
N ARG A 293 6.69 -1.74 -11.30
CA ARG A 293 6.10 -3.01 -11.70
C ARG A 293 7.17 -4.06 -11.99
N GLU A 294 8.22 -3.75 -12.78
CA GLU A 294 9.35 -4.64 -13.04
C GLU A 294 9.99 -5.11 -11.73
N ALA A 295 10.28 -4.18 -10.81
CA ALA A 295 10.91 -4.50 -9.53
C ALA A 295 10.05 -5.43 -8.67
N LEU A 296 8.72 -5.28 -8.67
CA LEU A 296 7.82 -6.19 -7.98
C LEU A 296 7.86 -7.60 -8.58
N PHE A 297 7.81 -7.74 -9.90
CA PHE A 297 7.95 -9.05 -10.55
C PHE A 297 9.32 -9.70 -10.29
N ASP A 298 10.37 -8.90 -10.19
CA ASP A 298 11.73 -9.35 -9.86
C ASP A 298 11.97 -9.56 -8.35
N ARG A 299 10.96 -9.30 -7.51
CA ARG A 299 11.00 -9.48 -6.05
C ARG A 299 12.03 -8.58 -5.36
N ARG A 300 12.32 -7.43 -5.95
CA ARG A 300 13.22 -6.43 -5.40
C ARG A 300 12.46 -5.55 -4.41
N THR A 301 12.13 -6.13 -3.24
CA THR A 301 11.34 -5.47 -2.20
C THR A 301 11.92 -5.69 -0.81
N VAL A 302 11.70 -4.70 0.06
CA VAL A 302 11.93 -4.75 1.50
C VAL A 302 10.70 -4.13 2.18
N VAL A 303 10.12 -4.81 3.14
CA VAL A 303 8.98 -4.27 3.90
C VAL A 303 9.49 -3.45 5.07
N PHE A 304 9.01 -2.21 5.20
CA PHE A 304 9.26 -1.36 6.37
C PHE A 304 8.04 -1.36 7.28
N PHE A 305 8.23 -1.83 8.51
CA PHE A 305 7.17 -2.00 9.50
C PHE A 305 7.68 -1.86 10.92
N LYS A 306 7.11 -0.95 11.72
CA LYS A 306 7.48 -0.71 13.12
C LYS A 306 9.02 -0.61 13.30
N HIS A 307 9.64 0.27 12.52
CA HIS A 307 11.09 0.47 12.49
C HIS A 307 11.91 -0.79 12.15
N ARG A 308 11.32 -1.79 11.51
CA ARG A 308 12.01 -3.00 11.05
C ARG A 308 12.02 -3.06 9.55
N LEU A 309 13.13 -3.50 9.00
CA LEU A 309 13.28 -3.84 7.59
C LEU A 309 13.20 -5.36 7.45
N ILE A 310 12.23 -5.85 6.70
CA ILE A 310 11.95 -7.27 6.51
C ILE A 310 12.08 -7.59 5.03
N GLY A 311 13.01 -8.48 4.67
CA GLY A 311 13.26 -8.79 3.27
C GLY A 311 14.29 -9.90 3.10
N LYS A 312 14.56 -10.26 1.84
CA LYS A 312 15.64 -11.18 1.49
C LYS A 312 17.00 -10.48 1.61
N ALA A 313 18.03 -11.22 1.98
CA ALA A 313 19.38 -10.67 2.17
C ALA A 313 19.92 -9.95 0.92
N GLU A 314 19.54 -10.41 -0.28
CA GLU A 314 19.93 -9.81 -1.56
C GLU A 314 19.40 -8.37 -1.75
N ASN A 315 18.25 -8.04 -1.14
CA ASN A 315 17.67 -6.69 -1.15
C ASN A 315 18.06 -5.89 0.11
N LEU A 316 18.10 -6.55 1.27
CA LEU A 316 18.43 -5.90 2.54
C LEU A 316 19.89 -5.40 2.58
N ASN A 317 20.84 -6.20 2.11
CA ASN A 317 22.25 -5.84 2.22
C ASN A 317 22.62 -4.56 1.45
N PRO A 318 22.21 -4.35 0.18
CA PRO A 318 22.44 -3.08 -0.51
C PRO A 318 21.79 -1.91 0.19
N LEU A 319 20.53 -2.08 0.63
CA LEU A 319 19.79 -1.03 1.33
C LEU A 319 20.44 -0.66 2.67
N LEU A 320 20.86 -1.64 3.49
CA LEU A 320 21.55 -1.37 4.75
C LEU A 320 22.88 -0.65 4.54
N LYS A 321 23.61 -0.98 3.48
CA LYS A 321 24.87 -0.29 3.12
C LYS A 321 24.64 1.17 2.74
N SER A 322 23.51 1.52 2.13
CA SER A 322 23.17 2.91 1.82
C SER A 322 22.65 3.67 3.03
N ILE A 323 22.00 2.98 3.97
CA ILE A 323 21.46 3.58 5.20
C ILE A 323 22.56 3.92 6.19
N ILE A 324 23.53 3.01 6.40
CA ILE A 324 24.54 3.10 7.46
C ILE A 324 25.85 3.59 6.88
N ASN A 325 26.31 4.75 7.35
CA ASN A 325 27.62 5.30 7.00
C ASN A 325 28.52 5.27 8.23
N ILE A 326 29.72 4.67 8.09
CA ILE A 326 30.73 4.60 9.15
C ILE A 326 31.93 5.43 8.74
N THR A 327 32.26 6.46 9.54
CA THR A 327 33.37 7.35 9.29
C THR A 327 34.39 7.26 10.40
N SER A 328 35.67 7.11 10.03
CA SER A 328 36.81 7.15 10.97
C SER A 328 37.20 8.59 11.25
N ASN A 329 37.28 8.96 12.53
CA ASN A 329 37.75 10.25 13.02
C ASN A 329 39.21 10.19 13.53
N GLY A 330 39.93 9.11 13.22
CA GLY A 330 41.30 8.90 13.65
C GLY A 330 41.44 8.49 15.12
N TYR A 331 42.68 8.25 15.54
CA TYR A 331 42.98 7.81 16.90
C TYR A 331 42.94 8.97 17.90
N GLN A 332 42.58 8.67 19.13
CA GLN A 332 42.71 9.61 20.24
C GLN A 332 44.19 9.92 20.45
N SER A 333 44.46 11.18 20.92
CA SER A 333 45.84 11.60 21.16
C SER A 333 46.54 10.70 22.19
N ASN A 334 47.73 10.19 21.85
CA ASN A 334 48.56 9.26 22.65
C ASN A 334 47.80 7.96 23.04
N SER A 335 46.97 7.43 22.15
CA SER A 335 46.17 6.24 22.40
C SER A 335 46.02 5.41 21.12
N GLU A 336 45.75 4.11 21.27
CA GLU A 336 45.38 3.21 20.19
C GLU A 336 43.85 3.14 20.00
N ILE A 337 43.10 3.99 20.70
CA ILE A 337 41.64 4.04 20.60
C ILE A 337 41.23 4.81 19.35
N LEU A 338 40.60 4.12 18.42
CA LEU A 338 40.02 4.68 17.19
C LEU A 338 38.65 5.30 17.50
N ARG A 339 38.41 6.52 17.02
CA ARG A 339 37.08 7.17 17.06
C ARG A 339 36.38 6.96 15.74
N ILE A 340 35.12 6.55 15.83
CA ILE A 340 34.24 6.39 14.67
C ILE A 340 32.92 7.11 14.89
N ASP A 341 32.30 7.57 13.80
CA ASP A 341 30.94 7.99 13.76
C ASP A 341 30.14 6.96 12.93
N ILE A 342 28.95 6.58 13.43
CA ILE A 342 27.99 5.77 12.71
C ILE A 342 26.75 6.63 12.48
N GLU A 343 26.39 6.86 11.21
CA GLU A 343 25.25 7.68 10.79
C GLU A 343 24.17 6.79 10.19
N ASN A 344 22.91 7.12 10.49
CA ASN A 344 21.71 6.52 9.92
C ASN A 344 20.99 7.53 9.02
N ASN A 345 20.95 7.24 7.74
CA ASN A 345 20.31 8.08 6.72
C ASN A 345 18.89 7.61 6.39
N SER A 346 18.15 7.04 7.35
CA SER A 346 16.79 6.54 7.13
C SER A 346 15.81 6.95 8.23
N SER A 347 14.53 6.81 7.94
CA SER A 347 13.45 7.03 8.90
C SER A 347 13.23 5.88 9.88
N SER A 348 14.14 4.88 9.93
CA SER A 348 14.05 3.74 10.84
C SER A 348 15.00 3.90 12.03
N ASN A 349 14.52 3.80 13.27
CA ASN A 349 15.38 3.56 14.41
C ASN A 349 16.01 2.17 14.31
N MET A 350 17.31 2.05 14.55
CA MET A 350 18.04 0.80 14.41
C MET A 350 18.73 0.40 15.69
N VAL A 351 18.83 -0.91 15.92
CA VAL A 351 19.69 -1.49 16.93
C VAL A 351 20.73 -2.34 16.22
N LEU A 352 21.98 -1.93 16.32
CA LEU A 352 23.10 -2.64 15.71
C LEU A 352 23.85 -3.43 16.79
N GLN A 353 24.32 -4.62 16.45
CA GLN A 353 25.19 -5.40 17.29
C GLN A 353 26.62 -5.38 16.72
N ASN A 354 27.60 -5.07 17.56
CA ASN A 354 29.00 -5.22 17.22
C ASN A 354 29.38 -6.71 17.16
N LEU A 355 29.74 -7.18 15.99
CA LEU A 355 30.22 -8.53 15.76
C LEU A 355 31.73 -8.56 15.36
N SER A 356 32.44 -7.43 15.47
CA SER A 356 33.85 -7.34 15.17
C SER A 356 34.69 -7.94 16.32
N GLU A 357 35.97 -8.13 16.08
CA GLU A 357 36.93 -8.61 17.08
C GLU A 357 37.38 -7.53 18.09
N VAL A 358 36.90 -6.29 17.91
CA VAL A 358 37.23 -5.14 18.75
C VAL A 358 36.02 -4.68 19.57
N ASN A 359 36.27 -4.23 20.80
CA ASN A 359 35.24 -3.70 21.70
C ASN A 359 35.28 -2.18 21.67
N PHE A 360 34.16 -1.56 21.97
CA PHE A 360 34.08 -0.11 22.20
C PHE A 360 34.61 0.23 23.61
N ALA A 361 35.38 1.30 23.70
CA ALA A 361 35.89 1.79 24.98
C ALA A 361 34.86 2.58 25.78
N ASN A 362 33.84 3.12 25.10
CA ASN A 362 32.83 4.03 25.67
C ASN A 362 31.36 3.53 25.50
N SER A 363 31.16 2.31 25.00
CA SER A 363 29.82 1.73 24.78
C SER A 363 29.87 0.22 24.94
N ASP A 364 28.70 -0.40 25.03
CA ASP A 364 28.54 -1.84 24.91
C ASP A 364 28.42 -2.28 23.42
N ASP A 365 28.18 -3.56 23.19
CA ASP A 365 28.09 -4.13 21.84
C ASP A 365 26.72 -3.85 21.15
N LEU A 366 25.75 -3.28 21.87
CA LEU A 366 24.45 -2.89 21.31
C LEU A 366 24.39 -1.38 21.12
N ILE A 367 24.31 -0.96 19.87
CA ILE A 367 24.30 0.43 19.45
C ILE A 367 22.88 0.82 19.07
N HIS A 368 22.27 1.72 19.80
CA HIS A 368 20.98 2.34 19.45
C HIS A 368 21.25 3.52 18.53
N LEU A 369 20.92 3.36 17.25
CA LEU A 369 21.16 4.35 16.20
C LEU A 369 19.82 4.98 15.81
N PRO A 370 19.55 6.25 16.20
CA PRO A 370 18.29 6.90 15.94
C PRO A 370 18.08 7.16 14.44
N LYS A 371 16.81 7.24 14.01
CA LYS A 371 16.43 7.66 12.66
C LYS A 371 17.06 9.02 12.32
N ASN A 372 17.60 9.16 11.11
CA ASN A 372 18.26 10.39 10.66
C ASN A 372 19.28 10.93 11.66
N GLY A 373 19.97 10.05 12.37
CA GLY A 373 20.83 10.39 13.49
C GLY A 373 22.23 9.79 13.41
N LYS A 374 23.04 10.14 14.39
CA LYS A 374 24.45 9.73 14.48
C LYS A 374 24.83 9.35 15.90
N VAL A 375 25.70 8.36 16.02
CA VAL A 375 26.33 7.93 17.28
C VAL A 375 27.85 7.96 17.10
N SER A 376 28.57 8.57 18.07
CA SER A 376 30.03 8.59 18.09
C SER A 376 30.56 7.57 19.11
N LEU A 377 31.46 6.71 18.66
CA LEU A 377 32.03 5.59 19.41
C LEU A 377 33.54 5.66 19.39
N SER A 378 34.17 5.01 20.37
CA SER A 378 35.62 4.90 20.46
C SER A 378 36.05 3.58 21.11
#